data_d413ef7d1185aa4b5a2744e18da6537e
#
_entry.id   d413ef7d1185aa4b5a2744e18da6537e
#
_cell.length_a   1.000
_cell.length_b   1.000
_cell.length_c   1.000
_cell.angle_alpha   90.00
_cell.angle_beta   90.00
_cell.angle_gamma   90.00
#
_symmetry.space_group_name_H-M   'P 1'
#
loop_
_entity.id
_entity.type
_entity.pdbx_description
1 polymer ?
#
loop_
_entity_poly.entity_id
_entity_poly.type
_entity_poly.pdbx_seq_one_letter_code
_entity_poly.pdbx_strand_id
1 'polypeptide(L)'
;WETVDSPWQYLASCFEYARYKSSGEGENFVSTLAVGLDGSCNGIQHLASVVKDKVSGTQVNLVPSDIPSDVYQEVCDVVERNISTMNDTYSNMWKGKVTRKCLKQNVMTFAYGSTHKGRQNQIRDYLRKQADKGTPVFDFPKSMSRVDRRNLEWNLVMFMATEAGKAIDEVLIGPRQT
;
A
#
# COMPACT_ATOMS: atom_id res chain seq x y z
N TRP A 1 -6.05 26.10 1.88
CA TRP A 1 -5.42 25.25 2.88
C TRP A 1 -6.40 24.23 3.49
N GLU A 2 -7.69 24.55 3.55
CA GLU A 2 -8.74 23.69 4.13
C GLU A 2 -9.01 22.42 3.32
N THR A 3 -8.63 22.39 2.05
CA THR A 3 -8.90 21.27 1.13
C THR A 3 -7.78 20.23 1.06
N VAL A 4 -6.68 20.43 1.80
CA VAL A 4 -5.57 19.47 1.86
C VAL A 4 -5.82 18.38 2.90
N ASP A 5 -5.15 17.24 2.76
CA ASP A 5 -5.36 16.07 3.64
C ASP A 5 -5.08 16.36 5.13
N SER A 6 -4.16 17.29 5.43
CA SER A 6 -3.79 17.68 6.80
C SER A 6 -3.76 19.19 6.93
N PRO A 7 -4.94 19.86 6.99
CA PRO A 7 -5.04 21.33 6.88
C PRO A 7 -4.29 22.09 7.98
N TRP A 8 -4.31 21.60 9.20
CA TRP A 8 -3.62 22.26 10.32
C TRP A 8 -2.09 22.18 10.20
N GLN A 9 -1.55 21.03 9.79
CA GLN A 9 -0.11 20.87 9.53
C GLN A 9 0.34 21.74 8.35
N TYR A 10 -0.47 21.80 7.31
CA TYR A 10 -0.18 22.66 6.17
C TYR A 10 -0.18 24.14 6.57
N LEU A 11 -1.16 24.58 7.35
CA LEU A 11 -1.23 25.95 7.85
C LEU A 11 -0.02 26.29 8.74
N ALA A 12 0.35 25.39 9.65
CA ALA A 12 1.54 25.55 10.47
C ALA A 12 2.81 25.68 9.62
N SER A 13 2.92 24.88 8.54
CA SER A 13 4.04 24.98 7.59
C SER A 13 4.07 26.31 6.84
N CYS A 14 2.89 26.88 6.52
CA CYS A 14 2.81 28.20 5.90
C CYS A 14 3.32 29.31 6.85
N PHE A 15 2.94 29.27 8.13
CA PHE A 15 3.44 30.20 9.12
C PHE A 15 4.94 30.07 9.34
N GLU A 16 5.45 28.85 9.42
CA GLU A 16 6.87 28.60 9.58
C GLU A 16 7.67 29.08 8.36
N TYR A 17 7.16 28.87 7.15
CA TYR A 17 7.78 29.39 5.94
C TYR A 17 7.79 30.92 5.90
N ALA A 18 6.72 31.58 6.34
CA ALA A 18 6.66 33.02 6.47
C ALA A 18 7.71 33.54 7.49
N ARG A 19 7.85 32.84 8.62
CA ARG A 19 8.88 33.14 9.65
C ARG A 19 10.28 32.98 9.08
N TYR A 20 10.56 31.90 8.33
CA TYR A 20 11.82 31.69 7.63
C TYR A 20 12.13 32.86 6.69
N LYS A 21 11.18 33.27 5.86
CA LYS A 21 11.37 34.38 4.92
C LYS A 21 11.62 35.71 5.60
N SER A 22 10.98 35.98 6.74
CA SER A 22 11.13 37.25 7.48
C SER A 22 12.38 37.30 8.36
N SER A 23 12.93 36.14 8.77
CA SER A 23 14.11 36.10 9.66
C SER A 23 15.40 36.57 8.98
N GLY A 24 15.53 36.37 7.68
CA GLY A 24 16.77 36.64 6.95
C GLY A 24 17.94 35.68 7.26
N GLU A 25 17.71 34.64 8.07
CA GLU A 25 18.77 33.73 8.56
C GLU A 25 19.26 32.73 7.50
N GLY A 26 18.53 32.56 6.39
CA GLY A 26 18.89 31.65 5.31
C GLY A 26 19.06 30.21 5.81
N GLU A 27 20.22 29.59 5.52
CA GLU A 27 20.52 28.21 5.92
C GLU A 27 20.68 28.01 7.44
N ASN A 28 20.83 29.08 8.21
CA ASN A 28 20.95 29.01 9.67
C ASN A 28 19.58 29.03 10.37
N PHE A 29 18.49 29.17 9.62
CA PHE A 29 17.16 29.16 10.20
C PHE A 29 16.82 27.82 10.85
N VAL A 30 16.41 27.85 12.12
CA VAL A 30 15.98 26.69 12.86
C VAL A 30 14.45 26.64 12.91
N SER A 31 13.89 25.63 12.25
CA SER A 31 12.46 25.36 12.29
C SER A 31 12.05 24.71 13.62
N THR A 32 10.91 25.17 14.15
CA THR A 32 10.28 24.58 15.36
C THR A 32 9.10 23.68 15.03
N LEU A 33 8.84 23.41 13.75
CA LEU A 33 7.81 22.44 13.36
C LEU A 33 8.20 21.04 13.81
N ALA A 34 7.23 20.34 14.39
CA ALA A 34 7.39 18.92 14.69
C ALA A 34 7.47 18.11 13.40
N VAL A 35 8.52 17.30 13.28
CA VAL A 35 8.71 16.37 12.17
C VAL A 35 8.34 14.96 12.64
N GLY A 36 7.36 14.36 11.97
CA GLY A 36 7.02 12.96 12.21
C GLY A 36 8.07 12.03 11.61
N LEU A 37 8.63 11.13 12.41
CA LEU A 37 9.49 10.04 11.97
C LEU A 37 8.72 8.74 12.07
N ASP A 38 8.75 7.94 11.00
CA ASP A 38 8.08 6.64 10.96
C ASP A 38 8.93 5.62 10.22
N GLY A 39 8.71 4.34 10.49
CA GLY A 39 9.40 3.24 9.82
C GLY A 39 8.74 2.83 8.52
N SER A 40 9.51 2.11 7.70
CA SER A 40 9.06 1.60 6.39
C SER A 40 8.22 0.33 6.49
N CYS A 41 7.23 0.22 7.32
CA CYS A 41 6.45 -0.96 7.66
C CYS A 41 6.90 -1.62 8.98
N ASN A 42 6.62 -0.92 10.07
CA ASN A 42 7.06 -1.27 11.44
C ASN A 42 6.77 -2.73 11.83
N GLY A 43 5.59 -3.27 11.50
CA GLY A 43 5.24 -4.64 11.85
C GLY A 43 6.20 -5.67 11.23
N ILE A 44 6.54 -5.52 9.96
CA ILE A 44 7.49 -6.42 9.28
C ILE A 44 8.92 -6.14 9.76
N GLN A 45 9.29 -4.89 10.07
CA GLN A 45 10.59 -4.57 10.66
C GLN A 45 10.80 -5.32 11.98
N HIS A 46 9.82 -5.28 12.88
CA HIS A 46 9.89 -6.01 14.15
C HIS A 46 9.98 -7.51 13.94
N LEU A 47 9.14 -8.07 13.06
CA LEU A 47 9.14 -9.50 12.78
C LEU A 47 10.47 -9.96 12.18
N ALA A 48 10.98 -9.27 11.16
CA ALA A 48 12.27 -9.56 10.53
C ALA A 48 13.43 -9.48 11.54
N SER A 49 13.39 -8.52 12.46
CA SER A 49 14.39 -8.39 13.53
C SER A 49 14.38 -9.58 14.50
N VAL A 50 13.19 -9.99 14.94
CA VAL A 50 13.03 -11.11 15.90
C VAL A 50 13.52 -12.42 15.29
N VAL A 51 13.14 -12.70 14.03
CA VAL A 51 13.55 -13.94 13.36
C VAL A 51 14.91 -13.83 12.66
N LYS A 52 15.57 -12.67 12.74
CA LYS A 52 16.86 -12.36 12.10
C LYS A 52 16.84 -12.59 10.58
N ASP A 53 15.72 -12.32 9.94
CA ASP A 53 15.55 -12.47 8.51
C ASP A 53 16.11 -11.25 7.75
N LYS A 54 17.28 -11.43 7.16
CA LYS A 54 17.96 -10.39 6.39
C LYS A 54 17.21 -10.02 5.11
N VAL A 55 16.53 -10.98 4.47
CA VAL A 55 15.81 -10.74 3.20
C VAL A 55 14.63 -9.79 3.44
N SER A 56 13.72 -10.15 4.35
CA SER A 56 12.61 -9.26 4.72
C SER A 56 13.12 -7.96 5.34
N GLY A 57 14.21 -7.99 6.12
CA GLY A 57 14.83 -6.80 6.69
C GLY A 57 15.32 -5.80 5.64
N THR A 58 15.87 -6.28 4.51
CA THR A 58 16.25 -5.43 3.38
C THR A 58 15.03 -4.78 2.73
N GLN A 59 13.95 -5.54 2.52
CA GLN A 59 12.72 -5.04 1.91
C GLN A 59 12.02 -3.92 2.73
N VAL A 60 12.29 -3.86 4.04
CA VAL A 60 11.71 -2.86 4.94
C VAL A 60 12.75 -1.88 5.51
N ASN A 61 13.91 -1.78 4.87
CA ASN A 61 14.97 -0.82 5.20
C ASN A 61 15.56 -0.96 6.61
N LEU A 62 15.65 -2.17 7.15
CA LEU A 62 16.41 -2.48 8.35
C LEU A 62 17.90 -2.72 8.06
N VAL A 63 18.20 -3.14 6.84
CA VAL A 63 19.58 -3.31 6.38
C VAL A 63 19.96 -2.07 5.58
N PRO A 64 21.11 -1.42 5.87
CA PRO A 64 21.58 -0.28 5.11
C PRO A 64 21.69 -0.60 3.61
N SER A 65 21.21 0.31 2.76
CA SER A 65 21.32 0.24 1.31
C SER A 65 21.37 1.66 0.73
N ASP A 66 21.98 1.81 -0.45
CA ASP A 66 22.08 3.10 -1.12
C ASP A 66 20.72 3.64 -1.59
N ILE A 67 19.80 2.73 -1.91
CA ILE A 67 18.43 3.04 -2.36
C ILE A 67 17.44 2.38 -1.42
N PRO A 68 16.53 3.15 -0.81
CA PRO A 68 15.48 2.57 0.03
C PRO A 68 14.56 1.61 -0.75
N SER A 69 14.26 0.46 -0.15
CA SER A 69 13.30 -0.50 -0.69
C SER A 69 11.86 -0.08 -0.39
N ASP A 70 10.94 -0.46 -1.26
CA ASP A 70 9.49 -0.30 -1.05
C ASP A 70 8.80 -1.66 -1.12
N VAL A 71 8.65 -2.31 0.02
CA VAL A 71 8.02 -3.63 0.13
C VAL A 71 6.59 -3.66 -0.46
N TYR A 72 5.88 -2.54 -0.43
CA TYR A 72 4.53 -2.46 -0.99
C TYR A 72 4.55 -2.52 -2.52
N GLN A 73 5.52 -1.84 -3.13
CA GLN A 73 5.70 -1.87 -4.59
C GLN A 73 6.21 -3.23 -5.02
N GLU A 74 7.17 -3.82 -4.30
CA GLU A 74 7.69 -5.16 -4.60
C GLU A 74 6.57 -6.21 -4.63
N VAL A 75 5.67 -6.20 -3.64
CA VAL A 75 4.51 -7.10 -3.64
C VAL A 75 3.59 -6.84 -4.85
N CYS A 76 3.40 -5.59 -5.27
CA CYS A 76 2.61 -5.28 -6.47
C CYS A 76 3.27 -5.85 -7.73
N ASP A 77 4.58 -5.69 -7.86
CA ASP A 77 5.35 -6.15 -9.03
C ASP A 77 5.32 -7.68 -9.13
N VAL A 78 5.41 -8.38 -7.99
CA VAL A 78 5.23 -9.83 -7.92
C VAL A 78 3.83 -10.24 -8.35
N VAL A 79 2.78 -9.57 -7.86
CA VAL A 79 1.40 -9.85 -8.28
C VAL A 79 1.23 -9.65 -9.78
N GLU A 80 1.67 -8.49 -10.32
CA GLU A 80 1.56 -8.20 -11.76
C GLU A 80 2.33 -9.24 -12.60
N ARG A 81 3.53 -9.64 -12.19
CA ARG A 81 4.30 -10.70 -12.83
C ARG A 81 3.52 -12.01 -12.85
N ASN A 82 2.95 -12.42 -11.70
CA ASN A 82 2.24 -13.69 -11.58
C ASN A 82 0.96 -13.70 -12.42
N ILE A 83 0.14 -12.63 -12.35
CA ILE A 83 -1.10 -12.57 -13.13
C ILE A 83 -0.84 -12.38 -14.63
N SER A 84 0.30 -11.81 -15.03
CA SER A 84 0.65 -11.61 -16.45
C SER A 84 0.74 -12.93 -17.22
N THR A 85 1.18 -14.00 -16.54
CA THR A 85 1.30 -15.36 -17.12
C THR A 85 -0.02 -16.12 -17.14
N MET A 86 -1.02 -15.69 -16.39
CA MET A 86 -2.35 -16.29 -16.34
C MET A 86 -3.21 -15.84 -17.51
N ASN A 87 -4.14 -16.68 -17.93
CA ASN A 87 -5.05 -16.38 -19.04
C ASN A 87 -6.52 -16.71 -18.68
N ASP A 88 -6.94 -16.32 -17.50
CA ASP A 88 -8.32 -16.44 -17.04
C ASP A 88 -9.01 -15.07 -16.99
N THR A 89 -10.33 -15.08 -16.82
CA THR A 89 -11.15 -13.86 -16.83
C THR A 89 -10.71 -12.87 -15.75
N TYR A 90 -10.39 -13.33 -14.53
CA TYR A 90 -10.10 -12.44 -13.41
C TYR A 90 -8.70 -11.84 -13.52
N SER A 91 -7.70 -12.65 -13.90
CA SER A 91 -6.36 -12.16 -14.16
C SER A 91 -6.35 -11.10 -15.27
N ASN A 92 -7.05 -11.36 -16.38
CA ASN A 92 -7.15 -10.42 -17.50
C ASN A 92 -7.82 -9.08 -17.11
N MET A 93 -8.79 -9.12 -16.20
CA MET A 93 -9.43 -7.89 -15.68
C MET A 93 -8.52 -7.10 -14.75
N TRP A 94 -7.60 -7.76 -14.03
CA TRP A 94 -6.68 -7.10 -13.10
C TRP A 94 -5.36 -6.64 -13.74
N LYS A 95 -4.90 -7.22 -14.84
CA LYS A 95 -3.66 -6.83 -15.52
C LYS A 95 -3.57 -5.31 -15.72
N GLY A 96 -2.48 -4.71 -15.26
CA GLY A 96 -2.22 -3.27 -15.33
C GLY A 96 -3.07 -2.40 -14.39
N LYS A 97 -3.80 -3.00 -13.45
CA LYS A 97 -4.65 -2.29 -12.48
C LYS A 97 -4.24 -2.50 -11.03
N VAL A 98 -3.28 -3.37 -10.78
CA VAL A 98 -2.73 -3.57 -9.44
C VAL A 98 -1.90 -2.35 -9.09
N THR A 99 -2.21 -1.72 -7.98
CA THR A 99 -1.48 -0.52 -7.53
C THR A 99 -0.97 -0.71 -6.11
N ARG A 100 0.10 0.00 -5.79
CA ARG A 100 0.63 0.08 -4.44
C ARG A 100 -0.46 0.39 -3.40
N LYS A 101 -1.40 1.30 -3.72
CA LYS A 101 -2.52 1.66 -2.83
C LYS A 101 -3.49 0.50 -2.62
N CYS A 102 -3.70 -0.34 -3.62
CA CYS A 102 -4.57 -1.51 -3.53
C CYS A 102 -4.05 -2.52 -2.50
N LEU A 103 -2.75 -2.82 -2.54
CA LEU A 103 -2.14 -3.88 -1.74
C LEU A 103 -1.48 -3.39 -0.44
N LYS A 104 -1.24 -2.08 -0.29
CA LYS A 104 -0.57 -1.52 0.89
C LYS A 104 -1.15 -2.03 2.21
N GLN A 105 -2.48 -2.00 2.35
CA GLN A 105 -3.14 -2.42 3.58
C GLN A 105 -2.95 -3.92 3.85
N ASN A 106 -2.94 -4.75 2.80
CA ASN A 106 -2.73 -6.20 2.92
C ASN A 106 -1.33 -6.51 3.45
N VAL A 107 -0.31 -5.81 2.94
CA VAL A 107 1.08 -5.96 3.39
C VAL A 107 1.25 -5.43 4.82
N MET A 108 0.72 -4.23 5.11
CA MET A 108 0.83 -3.64 6.45
C MET A 108 0.27 -4.53 7.55
N THR A 109 -0.87 -5.18 7.29
CA THR A 109 -1.56 -6.00 8.29
C THR A 109 -1.07 -7.44 8.35
N PHE A 110 -0.18 -7.86 7.44
CA PHE A 110 0.39 -9.20 7.42
C PHE A 110 1.08 -9.56 8.74
N ALA A 111 1.94 -8.68 9.23
CA ALA A 111 2.67 -8.89 10.49
C ALA A 111 1.76 -8.98 11.72
N TYR A 112 0.52 -8.54 11.61
CA TYR A 112 -0.49 -8.60 12.67
C TYR A 112 -1.46 -9.76 12.52
N GLY A 113 -1.12 -10.75 11.68
CA GLY A 113 -1.91 -11.96 11.49
C GLY A 113 -3.18 -11.74 10.65
N SER A 114 -3.14 -10.86 9.65
CA SER A 114 -4.29 -10.64 8.79
C SER A 114 -4.70 -11.94 8.06
N THR A 115 -5.99 -12.25 8.15
CA THR A 115 -6.55 -13.44 7.50
C THR A 115 -6.84 -13.17 6.02
N HIS A 116 -7.07 -14.25 5.25
CA HIS A 116 -7.55 -14.14 3.86
C HIS A 116 -8.83 -13.30 3.77
N LYS A 117 -9.75 -13.47 4.74
CA LYS A 117 -10.97 -12.65 4.83
C LYS A 117 -10.69 -11.17 5.10
N GLY A 118 -9.70 -10.88 5.93
CA GLY A 118 -9.22 -9.51 6.18
C GLY A 118 -8.72 -8.87 4.88
N ARG A 119 -7.89 -9.58 4.11
CA ARG A 119 -7.39 -9.12 2.81
C ARG A 119 -8.52 -8.82 1.82
N GLN A 120 -9.52 -9.72 1.72
CA GLN A 120 -10.71 -9.48 0.88
C GLN A 120 -11.43 -8.18 1.25
N ASN A 121 -11.67 -7.95 2.54
CA ASN A 121 -12.34 -6.74 3.00
C ASN A 121 -11.55 -5.47 2.63
N GLN A 122 -10.23 -5.49 2.82
CA GLN A 122 -9.34 -4.37 2.48
C GLN A 122 -9.33 -4.04 0.98
N ILE A 123 -9.28 -5.07 0.11
CA ILE A 123 -9.35 -4.88 -1.34
C ILE A 123 -10.73 -4.34 -1.75
N ARG A 124 -11.80 -4.90 -1.20
CA ARG A 124 -13.17 -4.41 -1.46
C ARG A 124 -13.33 -2.95 -1.05
N ASP A 125 -12.82 -2.57 0.13
CA ASP A 125 -12.89 -1.19 0.62
C ASP A 125 -12.05 -0.24 -0.27
N TYR A 126 -10.91 -0.72 -0.80
CA TYR A 126 -10.14 0.04 -1.79
C TYR A 126 -10.95 0.27 -3.07
N LEU A 127 -11.57 -0.78 -3.64
CA LEU A 127 -12.38 -0.67 -4.86
C LEU A 127 -13.56 0.28 -4.66
N ARG A 128 -14.24 0.20 -3.51
CA ARG A 128 -15.34 1.09 -3.15
C ARG A 128 -14.88 2.54 -3.06
N LYS A 129 -13.77 2.82 -2.34
CA LYS A 129 -13.22 4.17 -2.22
C LYS A 129 -12.84 4.78 -3.56
N GLN A 130 -12.36 3.97 -4.51
CA GLN A 130 -12.06 4.44 -5.86
C GLN A 130 -13.34 4.77 -6.65
N ALA A 131 -14.37 3.94 -6.52
CA ALA A 131 -15.66 4.20 -7.15
C ALA A 131 -16.32 5.48 -6.57
N ASP A 132 -16.28 5.68 -5.26
CA ASP A 132 -16.82 6.88 -4.58
C ASP A 132 -16.08 8.17 -5.01
N LYS A 133 -14.81 8.06 -5.43
CA LYS A 133 -14.02 9.17 -5.98
C LYS A 133 -14.27 9.43 -7.47
N GLY A 134 -15.16 8.65 -8.12
CA GLY A 134 -15.42 8.75 -9.55
C GLY A 134 -14.36 8.12 -10.45
N THR A 135 -13.44 7.34 -9.89
CA THR A 135 -12.36 6.64 -10.61
C THR A 135 -12.44 5.12 -10.36
N PRO A 136 -13.52 4.45 -10.76
CA PRO A 136 -13.69 3.02 -10.53
C PRO A 136 -12.56 2.22 -11.22
N VAL A 137 -12.03 1.21 -10.52
CA VAL A 137 -10.97 0.33 -11.06
C VAL A 137 -11.50 -0.55 -12.20
N PHE A 138 -12.77 -0.94 -12.11
CA PHE A 138 -13.45 -1.74 -13.12
C PHE A 138 -14.65 -1.00 -13.68
N ASP A 139 -14.77 -1.02 -15.01
CA ASP A 139 -15.95 -0.56 -15.70
C ASP A 139 -16.79 -1.78 -16.12
N PHE A 140 -18.06 -1.80 -15.68
CA PHE A 140 -18.97 -2.89 -15.95
C PHE A 140 -20.03 -2.44 -16.95
N PRO A 141 -20.40 -3.29 -17.93
CA PRO A 141 -21.46 -2.96 -18.89
C PRO A 141 -22.75 -2.56 -18.18
N LYS A 142 -23.38 -1.48 -18.65
CA LYS A 142 -24.69 -1.00 -18.12
C LYS A 142 -25.80 -2.04 -18.25
N SER A 143 -25.66 -2.96 -19.21
CA SER A 143 -26.57 -4.08 -19.45
C SER A 143 -26.45 -5.22 -18.43
N MET A 144 -25.36 -5.24 -17.64
CA MET A 144 -25.13 -6.29 -16.63
C MET A 144 -26.13 -6.17 -15.47
N SER A 145 -26.71 -7.29 -15.06
CA SER A 145 -27.61 -7.30 -13.89
C SER A 145 -26.85 -6.93 -12.61
N ARG A 146 -27.57 -6.38 -11.63
CA ARG A 146 -26.96 -6.04 -10.32
C ARG A 146 -26.42 -7.28 -9.60
N VAL A 147 -27.02 -8.43 -9.80
CA VAL A 147 -26.60 -9.70 -9.19
C VAL A 147 -25.30 -10.18 -9.83
N ASP A 148 -25.23 -10.20 -11.17
CA ASP A 148 -24.02 -10.63 -11.89
C ASP A 148 -22.84 -9.70 -11.61
N ARG A 149 -23.08 -8.39 -11.59
CA ARG A 149 -22.06 -7.42 -11.20
C ARG A 149 -21.51 -7.69 -9.82
N ARG A 150 -22.37 -7.89 -8.83
CA ARG A 150 -21.94 -8.17 -7.45
C ARG A 150 -21.16 -9.48 -7.34
N ASN A 151 -21.58 -10.52 -8.07
CA ASN A 151 -20.86 -11.80 -8.10
C ASN A 151 -19.50 -11.66 -8.76
N LEU A 152 -19.40 -10.92 -9.87
CA LEU A 152 -18.14 -10.66 -10.54
C LEU A 152 -17.18 -9.84 -9.67
N GLU A 153 -17.66 -8.76 -9.05
CA GLU A 153 -16.87 -7.96 -8.10
C GLU A 153 -16.35 -8.83 -6.94
N TRP A 154 -17.20 -9.71 -6.41
CA TRP A 154 -16.79 -10.64 -5.36
C TRP A 154 -15.68 -11.58 -5.81
N ASN A 155 -15.81 -12.18 -6.99
CA ASN A 155 -14.81 -13.08 -7.54
C ASN A 155 -13.48 -12.35 -7.83
N LEU A 156 -13.53 -11.12 -8.32
CA LEU A 156 -12.34 -10.28 -8.53
C LEU A 156 -11.62 -9.97 -7.20
N VAL A 157 -12.37 -9.71 -6.13
CA VAL A 157 -11.81 -9.49 -4.79
C VAL A 157 -11.19 -10.78 -4.25
N MET A 158 -11.87 -11.92 -4.41
CA MET A 158 -11.36 -13.23 -3.98
C MET A 158 -10.07 -13.59 -4.69
N PHE A 159 -10.03 -13.43 -6.01
CA PHE A 159 -8.85 -13.66 -6.83
C PHE A 159 -7.67 -12.80 -6.36
N MET A 160 -7.85 -11.48 -6.27
CA MET A 160 -6.78 -10.58 -5.86
C MET A 160 -6.30 -10.84 -4.43
N ALA A 161 -7.19 -11.16 -3.50
CA ALA A 161 -6.80 -11.49 -2.12
C ALA A 161 -5.95 -12.77 -2.04
N THR A 162 -6.18 -13.71 -2.96
CA THR A 162 -5.38 -14.93 -3.09
C THR A 162 -4.01 -14.63 -3.66
N GLU A 163 -3.95 -13.90 -4.78
CA GLU A 163 -2.67 -13.56 -5.42
C GLU A 163 -1.82 -12.61 -4.56
N ALA A 164 -2.44 -11.64 -3.88
CA ALA A 164 -1.75 -10.81 -2.90
C ALA A 164 -1.15 -11.64 -1.75
N GLY A 165 -1.88 -12.66 -1.26
CA GLY A 165 -1.35 -13.57 -0.25
C GLY A 165 -0.10 -14.32 -0.73
N LYS A 166 -0.15 -14.90 -1.93
CA LYS A 166 0.99 -15.60 -2.53
C LYS A 166 2.20 -14.67 -2.72
N ALA A 167 1.98 -13.46 -3.21
CA ALA A 167 3.04 -12.48 -3.41
C ALA A 167 3.68 -12.02 -2.10
N ILE A 168 2.88 -11.78 -1.06
CA ILE A 168 3.40 -11.45 0.28
C ILE A 168 4.28 -12.59 0.79
N ASP A 169 3.85 -13.83 0.61
CA ASP A 169 4.60 -15.01 1.01
C ASP A 169 5.90 -15.18 0.23
N GLU A 170 5.93 -14.79 -1.04
CA GLU A 170 7.12 -14.83 -1.88
C GLU A 170 8.13 -13.75 -1.50
N VAL A 171 7.67 -12.54 -1.21
CA VAL A 171 8.51 -11.40 -0.83
C VAL A 171 9.03 -11.51 0.60
N LEU A 172 8.24 -12.11 1.52
CA LEU A 172 8.51 -12.19 2.95
C LEU A 172 8.68 -13.65 3.41
N ILE A 173 9.65 -14.35 2.83
CA ILE A 173 9.87 -15.80 3.03
C ILE A 173 10.22 -16.15 4.49
N GLY A 174 11.06 -15.35 5.15
CA GLY A 174 11.61 -15.63 6.48
C GLY A 174 10.58 -15.74 7.61
N PRO A 175 9.60 -14.82 7.69
CA PRO A 175 8.62 -14.81 8.77
C PRO A 175 7.67 -16.03 8.85
N ARG A 176 7.66 -16.89 7.83
CA ARG A 176 6.82 -18.10 7.80
C ARG A 176 7.53 -19.39 8.22
N GLN A 177 8.85 -19.38 8.25
CA GLN A 177 9.64 -20.58 8.59
C GLN A 177 9.84 -20.77 10.09
N THR A 178 9.26 -19.88 10.90
CA THR A 178 9.24 -19.93 12.36
C THR A 178 7.85 -20.18 12.89
#